data_46fdeb32e87a86a7b3d7b3d7cc890248
#
_entry.id   46fdeb32e87a86a7b3d7b3d7cc890248
#
_cell.length_a   1.000
_cell.length_b   1.000
_cell.length_c   1.000
_cell.angle_alpha   90.00
_cell.angle_beta   90.00
_cell.angle_gamma   90.00
#
_symmetry.space_group_name_H-M   'P 1'
#
loop_
_entity.id
_entity.type
_entity.pdbx_description
1 polymer ?
#
loop_
_entity_poly.entity_id
_entity_poly.type
_entity_poly.pdbx_seq_one_letter_code
_entity_poly.pdbx_strand_id
1 'polypeptide(L)'
;MTQWYYSDDQRNRLGPVSAEEMASLHRGGQLKPESLVWREGLADWVQWRTIQTEVVPPGTPRPAVFMAPPVEEAAPAVVHDLTAPAERLQRPEPASPYAPPTASVDDVRAPVMDAEVAYMGFLRRLAALLMDSLVMIPILLVAAMFFSPTDLATTGAASLTWQGMVTTAWVAYLGLMQARPAGATLGKMVVSIKLVRSNGETVSLVRALLRALFLQVFSLITFGLGYLILAIIIPFTARKQSLHDLLFDTVVVDKYAFTSEPERQNPGVNTATIVVLVIWIGLLLLMLMLFGVALFAMF
;
A
#
# COMPACT_ATOMS: atom_id res chain seq x y z
N MET A 1 19.83 23.99 8.87
CA MET A 1 20.64 23.61 7.69
C MET A 1 19.66 23.32 6.58
N THR A 2 19.87 23.87 5.38
CA THR A 2 18.97 23.67 4.24
C THR A 2 19.15 22.26 3.69
N GLN A 3 18.08 21.49 3.66
CA GLN A 3 18.08 20.12 3.11
C GLN A 3 17.72 20.17 1.64
N TRP A 4 18.49 19.47 0.82
CA TRP A 4 18.32 19.39 -0.61
C TRP A 4 17.89 17.99 -1.04
N TYR A 5 17.12 17.92 -2.10
CA TYR A 5 16.73 16.71 -2.77
C TYR A 5 17.06 16.84 -4.25
N TYR A 6 17.43 15.73 -4.90
CA TYR A 6 17.70 15.71 -6.35
C TYR A 6 17.10 14.47 -7.01
N SER A 7 16.92 14.51 -8.32
CA SER A 7 16.47 13.38 -9.10
C SER A 7 17.61 12.72 -9.86
N ASP A 8 17.63 11.39 -9.88
CA ASP A 8 18.50 10.60 -10.76
C ASP A 8 17.98 10.58 -12.23
N ASP A 9 18.71 9.86 -13.10
CA ASP A 9 18.34 9.68 -14.52
C ASP A 9 17.02 8.93 -14.70
N GLN A 10 16.55 8.19 -13.70
CA GLN A 10 15.29 7.45 -13.69
C GLN A 10 14.14 8.27 -13.07
N ARG A 11 14.39 9.54 -12.73
CA ARG A 11 13.46 10.45 -12.03
C ARG A 11 13.09 10.02 -10.61
N ASN A 12 13.92 9.19 -9.96
CA ASN A 12 13.74 8.91 -8.54
C ASN A 12 14.25 10.08 -7.70
N ARG A 13 13.53 10.42 -6.64
CA ARG A 13 13.92 11.42 -5.68
C ARG A 13 14.95 10.85 -4.71
N LEU A 14 16.12 11.50 -4.63
CA LEU A 14 17.20 11.17 -3.71
C LEU A 14 17.44 12.33 -2.72
N GLY A 15 17.90 12.04 -1.51
CA GLY A 15 18.11 12.98 -0.42
C GLY A 15 17.32 12.60 0.84
N PRO A 16 17.37 13.38 1.93
CA PRO A 16 17.96 14.73 1.99
C PRO A 16 19.49 14.74 2.02
N VAL A 17 20.10 15.72 1.32
CA VAL A 17 21.55 15.96 1.28
C VAL A 17 21.86 17.42 1.64
N SER A 18 23.06 17.68 2.15
CA SER A 18 23.53 19.04 2.43
C SER A 18 23.96 19.78 1.14
N ALA A 19 24.09 21.10 1.21
CA ALA A 19 24.62 21.88 0.09
C ALA A 19 26.04 21.46 -0.31
N GLU A 20 26.86 21.04 0.66
CA GLU A 20 28.22 20.56 0.42
C GLU A 20 28.23 19.22 -0.31
N GLU A 21 27.33 18.31 0.05
CA GLU A 21 27.13 17.03 -0.65
C GLU A 21 26.61 17.24 -2.07
N MET A 22 25.69 18.19 -2.30
CA MET A 22 25.25 18.58 -3.63
C MET A 22 26.41 19.08 -4.50
N ALA A 23 27.28 19.90 -3.94
CA ALA A 23 28.50 20.37 -4.62
C ALA A 23 29.46 19.22 -4.92
N SER A 24 29.55 18.22 -4.04
CA SER A 24 30.36 17.01 -4.24
C SER A 24 29.78 16.11 -5.37
N LEU A 25 28.47 15.89 -5.37
CA LEU A 25 27.76 15.14 -6.42
C LEU A 25 27.93 15.81 -7.81
N HIS A 26 27.89 17.14 -7.85
CA HIS A 26 28.15 17.88 -9.08
C HIS A 26 29.60 17.71 -9.55
N ARG A 27 30.60 17.84 -8.67
CA ARG A 27 32.01 17.62 -8.99
C ARG A 27 32.30 16.19 -9.43
N GLY A 28 31.61 15.20 -8.85
CA GLY A 28 31.67 13.77 -9.21
C GLY A 28 30.93 13.40 -10.49
N GLY A 29 30.25 14.36 -11.15
CA GLY A 29 29.51 14.13 -12.39
C GLY A 29 28.23 13.33 -12.23
N GLN A 30 27.78 13.06 -10.98
CA GLN A 30 26.54 12.35 -10.69
C GLN A 30 25.33 13.28 -10.82
N LEU A 31 25.50 14.57 -10.62
CA LEU A 31 24.47 15.59 -10.77
C LEU A 31 24.66 16.30 -12.13
N LYS A 32 23.80 16.01 -13.08
CA LYS A 32 23.82 16.59 -14.44
C LYS A 32 23.19 17.99 -14.45
N PRO A 33 23.49 18.87 -15.42
CA PRO A 33 22.88 20.20 -15.52
C PRO A 33 21.34 20.16 -15.62
N GLU A 34 20.77 19.12 -16.22
CA GLU A 34 19.35 18.88 -16.40
C GLU A 34 18.67 18.15 -15.22
N SER A 35 19.43 17.64 -14.26
CA SER A 35 18.88 16.99 -13.05
C SER A 35 17.99 17.96 -12.31
N LEU A 36 16.82 17.48 -11.87
CA LEU A 36 15.90 18.28 -11.07
C LEU A 36 16.34 18.28 -9.62
N VAL A 37 16.29 19.43 -8.98
CA VAL A 37 16.63 19.61 -7.57
C VAL A 37 15.55 20.44 -6.86
N TRP A 38 15.39 20.19 -5.58
CA TRP A 38 14.39 20.86 -4.76
C TRP A 38 14.92 21.07 -3.32
N ARG A 39 14.53 22.18 -2.71
CA ARG A 39 14.69 22.45 -1.27
C ARG A 39 13.47 23.11 -0.69
N GLU A 40 13.33 23.09 0.60
CA GLU A 40 12.30 23.85 1.29
C GLU A 40 12.40 25.34 0.94
N GLY A 41 11.28 25.94 0.54
CA GLY A 41 11.17 27.32 0.07
C GLY A 41 11.18 27.49 -1.45
N LEU A 42 11.42 26.43 -2.25
CA LEU A 42 11.18 26.45 -3.68
C LEU A 42 9.74 25.98 -3.97
N ALA A 43 9.04 26.74 -4.84
CA ALA A 43 7.65 26.43 -5.20
C ALA A 43 7.54 25.12 -5.99
N ASP A 44 8.58 24.73 -6.75
CA ASP A 44 8.61 23.54 -7.59
C ASP A 44 10.04 23.01 -7.78
N TRP A 45 10.17 21.85 -8.40
CA TRP A 45 11.44 21.28 -8.80
C TRP A 45 12.09 22.11 -9.92
N VAL A 46 13.36 22.50 -9.74
CA VAL A 46 14.11 23.32 -10.70
C VAL A 46 15.33 22.56 -11.25
N GLN A 47 15.77 22.90 -12.46
CA GLN A 47 16.94 22.27 -13.04
C GLN A 47 18.21 22.74 -12.32
N TRP A 48 19.14 21.83 -12.05
CA TRP A 48 20.40 22.11 -11.36
C TRP A 48 21.15 23.30 -11.91
N ARG A 49 21.23 23.40 -13.26
CA ARG A 49 21.91 24.53 -13.93
C ARG A 49 21.40 25.91 -13.49
N THR A 50 20.14 26.01 -13.08
CA THR A 50 19.50 27.28 -12.73
C THR A 50 19.95 27.79 -11.36
N ILE A 51 20.26 26.88 -10.43
CA ILE A 51 20.63 27.21 -9.05
C ILE A 51 22.04 26.77 -8.69
N GLN A 52 22.78 26.23 -9.64
CA GLN A 52 24.17 25.77 -9.46
C GLN A 52 25.07 26.85 -8.83
N THR A 53 24.94 28.09 -9.25
CA THR A 53 25.75 29.23 -8.75
C THR A 53 25.41 29.59 -7.30
N GLU A 54 24.26 29.21 -6.79
CA GLU A 54 23.88 29.41 -5.37
C GLU A 54 24.57 28.40 -4.45
N VAL A 55 24.78 27.16 -4.91
CA VAL A 55 25.36 26.05 -4.15
C VAL A 55 26.87 25.93 -4.39
N VAL A 56 27.33 26.21 -5.62
CA VAL A 56 28.75 26.16 -6.03
C VAL A 56 29.17 27.56 -6.50
N PRO A 57 29.72 28.40 -5.63
CA PRO A 57 30.19 29.73 -6.03
C PRO A 57 31.22 29.64 -7.16
N PRO A 58 31.20 30.56 -8.13
CA PRO A 58 32.22 30.63 -9.19
C PRO A 58 33.59 30.91 -8.55
N GLY A 59 34.51 29.98 -8.65
CA GLY A 59 35.88 30.10 -8.14
C GLY A 59 36.42 28.93 -7.34
N THR A 60 35.68 27.88 -7.09
CA THR A 60 36.24 26.65 -6.50
C THR A 60 37.10 25.92 -7.53
N PRO A 61 38.43 25.77 -7.33
CA PRO A 61 39.31 25.11 -8.27
C PRO A 61 38.86 23.64 -8.45
N ARG A 62 38.73 23.20 -9.69
CA ARG A 62 38.68 21.78 -10.01
C ARG A 62 39.89 21.12 -9.35
N PRO A 63 39.79 20.04 -8.54
CA PRO A 63 40.95 19.31 -8.09
C PRO A 63 41.71 18.86 -9.34
N ALA A 64 42.98 19.29 -9.43
CA ALA A 64 43.90 18.84 -10.46
C ALA A 64 43.93 17.30 -10.40
N VAL A 65 43.78 16.67 -11.56
CA VAL A 65 44.04 15.24 -11.72
C VAL A 65 45.48 15.03 -11.23
N PHE A 66 45.64 14.37 -10.10
CA PHE A 66 46.94 14.03 -9.53
C PHE A 66 47.53 12.97 -10.47
N MET A 67 48.33 13.39 -11.43
CA MET A 67 49.22 12.49 -12.13
C MET A 67 50.20 11.93 -11.11
N ALA A 68 50.13 10.61 -10.86
CA ALA A 68 51.09 9.92 -10.01
C ALA A 68 52.50 10.17 -10.53
N PRO A 69 53.46 10.48 -9.62
CA PRO A 69 54.88 10.61 -10.00
C PRO A 69 55.39 9.25 -10.50
N PRO A 70 56.45 9.23 -11.34
CA PRO A 70 57.03 7.97 -11.85
C PRO A 70 57.47 7.09 -10.68
N VAL A 71 57.14 5.81 -10.77
CA VAL A 71 57.57 4.80 -9.80
C VAL A 71 59.07 4.68 -9.84
N GLU A 72 59.75 5.17 -8.81
CA GLU A 72 61.15 4.86 -8.50
C GLU A 72 61.23 3.45 -7.94
N GLU A 73 62.05 2.65 -8.55
CA GLU A 73 62.27 1.24 -8.27
C GLU A 73 62.85 1.06 -6.88
N ALA A 74 62.02 0.71 -5.90
CA ALA A 74 62.41 0.48 -4.53
C ALA A 74 62.48 -1.02 -4.23
N ALA A 75 63.54 -1.40 -3.58
CA ALA A 75 64.05 -2.71 -3.12
C ALA A 75 62.98 -3.74 -2.63
N PRO A 76 63.32 -5.03 -2.57
CA PRO A 76 62.37 -6.15 -2.41
C PRO A 76 61.63 -6.03 -1.06
N ALA A 77 60.34 -5.84 -1.14
CA ALA A 77 59.44 -5.90 0.01
C ALA A 77 59.32 -7.32 0.54
N VAL A 78 59.52 -7.44 1.85
CA VAL A 78 59.25 -8.63 2.64
C VAL A 78 57.86 -9.14 2.34
N VAL A 79 57.79 -10.35 1.81
CA VAL A 79 56.52 -11.06 1.59
C VAL A 79 55.94 -11.36 2.96
N HIS A 80 54.95 -10.59 3.39
CA HIS A 80 54.09 -10.97 4.49
C HIS A 80 53.17 -12.11 4.03
N ASP A 81 53.33 -13.23 4.67
CA ASP A 81 52.54 -14.44 4.52
C ASP A 81 51.01 -14.10 4.63
N LEU A 82 50.30 -14.22 3.51
CA LEU A 82 48.85 -14.00 3.41
C LEU A 82 48.03 -15.21 3.88
N THR A 83 48.64 -16.16 4.58
CA THR A 83 47.96 -17.35 5.14
C THR A 83 47.51 -17.19 6.60
N ALA A 84 47.37 -15.96 7.11
CA ALA A 84 46.73 -15.76 8.41
C ALA A 84 45.21 -15.98 8.30
N PRO A 85 44.62 -16.85 9.15
CA PRO A 85 43.22 -17.21 9.04
C PRO A 85 42.28 -16.02 9.26
N ALA A 86 41.17 -16.03 8.53
CA ALA A 86 40.08 -15.04 8.58
C ALA A 86 39.37 -14.89 9.96
N GLU A 87 39.96 -15.43 11.02
CA GLU A 87 39.42 -15.52 12.38
C GLU A 87 39.59 -14.23 13.19
N ARG A 88 40.29 -13.23 12.65
CA ARG A 88 40.51 -11.92 13.35
C ARG A 88 39.43 -10.87 13.10
N LEU A 89 38.48 -11.11 12.20
CA LEU A 89 37.42 -10.14 11.87
C LEU A 89 36.14 -10.30 12.71
N GLN A 90 36.11 -11.22 13.67
CA GLN A 90 34.91 -11.48 14.49
C GLN A 90 35.12 -11.18 15.99
N ARG A 91 36.09 -10.34 16.36
CA ARG A 91 36.13 -9.89 17.76
C ARG A 91 35.13 -8.71 17.88
N PRO A 92 34.02 -8.88 18.61
CA PRO A 92 33.11 -7.74 18.88
C PRO A 92 33.91 -6.66 19.63
N GLU A 93 33.99 -5.49 19.09
CA GLU A 93 34.48 -4.34 19.87
C GLU A 93 33.60 -4.19 21.12
N PRO A 94 34.19 -3.95 22.30
CA PRO A 94 33.40 -3.70 23.49
C PRO A 94 32.47 -2.50 23.24
N ALA A 95 31.17 -2.71 23.39
CA ALA A 95 30.15 -1.70 23.18
C ALA A 95 30.48 -0.46 24.01
N SER A 96 30.73 0.66 23.37
CA SER A 96 30.92 1.94 24.05
C SER A 96 29.66 2.26 24.85
N PRO A 97 29.77 2.65 26.15
CA PRO A 97 28.61 3.07 26.93
C PRO A 97 27.90 4.30 26.38
N TYR A 98 28.47 4.95 25.37
CA TYR A 98 27.90 6.08 24.62
C TYR A 98 27.47 5.74 23.20
N ALA A 99 27.49 4.44 22.81
CA ALA A 99 26.93 4.07 21.52
C ALA A 99 25.42 4.37 21.55
N PRO A 100 24.89 5.14 20.57
CA PRO A 100 23.45 5.32 20.45
C PRO A 100 22.82 3.93 20.32
N PRO A 101 21.62 3.70 20.91
CA PRO A 101 20.94 2.43 20.76
C PRO A 101 20.82 2.11 19.27
N THR A 102 21.41 1.03 18.85
CA THR A 102 21.20 0.46 17.51
C THR A 102 19.73 0.05 17.45
N ALA A 103 18.87 0.97 17.04
CA ALA A 103 17.55 0.59 16.54
C ALA A 103 17.82 -0.42 15.42
N SER A 104 17.29 -1.62 15.56
CA SER A 104 17.36 -2.61 14.50
C SER A 104 16.69 -1.98 13.27
N VAL A 105 17.48 -1.65 12.26
CA VAL A 105 17.02 -1.08 10.98
C VAL A 105 16.22 -2.12 10.18
N ASP A 106 16.05 -3.32 10.73
CA ASP A 106 15.32 -4.42 10.10
C ASP A 106 13.82 -4.16 9.99
N ASP A 107 13.25 -3.21 10.76
CA ASP A 107 11.82 -2.91 10.71
C ASP A 107 11.44 -1.76 9.75
N VAL A 108 12.41 -1.05 9.17
CA VAL A 108 12.17 0.01 8.17
C VAL A 108 12.73 -0.42 6.81
N ARG A 109 12.35 -1.62 6.38
CA ARG A 109 12.57 -2.00 5.00
C ARG A 109 11.57 -1.21 4.17
N ALA A 110 12.08 -0.23 3.41
CA ALA A 110 11.27 0.46 2.40
C ALA A 110 10.56 -0.60 1.55
N PRO A 111 9.27 -0.47 1.26
CA PRO A 111 8.56 -1.45 0.45
C PRO A 111 9.34 -1.65 -0.85
N VAL A 112 9.68 -2.90 -1.16
CA VAL A 112 10.40 -3.25 -2.39
C VAL A 112 9.46 -2.93 -3.55
N MET A 113 9.66 -1.76 -4.18
CA MET A 113 8.81 -1.27 -5.27
C MET A 113 9.00 -2.06 -6.57
N ASP A 114 10.08 -2.87 -6.66
CA ASP A 114 10.43 -3.63 -7.87
C ASP A 114 9.80 -5.03 -7.93
N ALA A 115 9.12 -5.48 -6.88
CA ALA A 115 8.41 -6.76 -6.94
C ALA A 115 7.09 -6.58 -7.69
N GLU A 116 6.81 -7.49 -8.64
CA GLU A 116 5.54 -7.51 -9.34
C GLU A 116 4.38 -7.63 -8.34
N VAL A 117 3.50 -6.61 -8.29
CA VAL A 117 2.40 -6.54 -7.33
C VAL A 117 1.22 -7.37 -7.81
N ALA A 118 0.80 -8.35 -7.02
CA ALA A 118 -0.38 -9.16 -7.30
C ALA A 118 -1.68 -8.39 -6.98
N TYR A 119 -2.26 -7.77 -8.00
CA TYR A 119 -3.55 -7.10 -7.92
C TYR A 119 -4.70 -8.09 -7.91
N MET A 120 -5.64 -7.89 -6.98
CA MET A 120 -6.73 -8.85 -6.74
C MET A 120 -7.94 -8.62 -7.63
N GLY A 121 -8.31 -9.69 -8.33
CA GLY A 121 -9.48 -9.72 -9.21
C GLY A 121 -10.82 -9.81 -8.46
N PHE A 122 -11.91 -9.88 -9.24
CA PHE A 122 -13.28 -9.87 -8.77
C PHE A 122 -13.60 -10.99 -7.77
N LEU A 123 -13.21 -12.26 -8.05
CA LEU A 123 -13.62 -13.41 -7.24
C LEU A 123 -13.16 -13.34 -5.79
N ARG A 124 -11.92 -12.92 -5.54
CA ARG A 124 -11.42 -12.73 -4.16
C ARG A 124 -12.15 -11.61 -3.43
N ARG A 125 -12.49 -10.52 -4.14
CA ARG A 125 -13.25 -9.41 -3.56
C ARG A 125 -14.68 -9.80 -3.25
N LEU A 126 -15.32 -10.61 -4.14
CA LEU A 126 -16.65 -11.17 -3.91
C LEU A 126 -16.66 -12.08 -2.69
N ALA A 127 -15.72 -13.01 -2.58
CA ALA A 127 -15.62 -13.89 -1.43
C ALA A 127 -15.39 -13.10 -0.12
N ALA A 128 -14.55 -12.05 -0.16
CA ALA A 128 -14.38 -11.16 0.98
C ALA A 128 -15.70 -10.48 1.39
N LEU A 129 -16.44 -9.93 0.43
CA LEU A 129 -17.73 -9.29 0.66
C LEU A 129 -18.74 -10.25 1.27
N LEU A 130 -18.81 -11.48 0.76
CA LEU A 130 -19.70 -12.53 1.28
C LEU A 130 -19.36 -12.90 2.72
N MET A 131 -18.06 -12.98 3.07
CA MET A 131 -17.62 -13.21 4.44
C MET A 131 -17.91 -12.00 5.35
N ASP A 132 -17.71 -10.78 4.85
CA ASP A 132 -18.04 -9.58 5.60
C ASP A 132 -19.55 -9.48 5.88
N SER A 133 -20.41 -9.97 4.96
CA SER A 133 -21.86 -10.06 5.19
C SER A 133 -22.21 -10.95 6.37
N LEU A 134 -21.52 -12.07 6.55
CA LEU A 134 -21.72 -12.94 7.73
C LEU A 134 -21.37 -12.23 9.04
N VAL A 135 -20.34 -11.41 9.04
CA VAL A 135 -19.94 -10.61 10.21
C VAL A 135 -21.00 -9.55 10.55
N MET A 136 -21.65 -8.99 9.52
CA MET A 136 -22.69 -7.98 9.70
C MET A 136 -24.02 -8.54 10.16
N ILE A 137 -24.36 -9.81 9.87
CA ILE A 137 -25.64 -10.43 10.24
C ILE A 137 -25.95 -10.27 11.75
N PRO A 138 -25.10 -10.68 12.70
CA PRO A 138 -25.43 -10.55 14.12
C PRO A 138 -25.60 -9.07 14.55
N ILE A 139 -24.84 -8.15 13.98
CA ILE A 139 -24.96 -6.73 14.25
C ILE A 139 -26.33 -6.22 13.79
N LEU A 140 -26.77 -6.61 12.61
CA LEU A 140 -28.07 -6.22 12.06
C LEU A 140 -29.24 -6.89 12.79
N LEU A 141 -29.08 -8.13 13.24
CA LEU A 141 -30.09 -8.81 14.06
C LEU A 141 -30.29 -8.10 15.42
N VAL A 142 -29.21 -7.73 16.09
CA VAL A 142 -29.31 -6.94 17.33
C VAL A 142 -29.98 -5.59 17.05
N ALA A 143 -29.58 -4.91 15.98
CA ALA A 143 -30.18 -3.65 15.59
C ALA A 143 -31.68 -3.79 15.27
N ALA A 144 -32.09 -4.88 14.60
CA ALA A 144 -33.48 -5.15 14.26
C ALA A 144 -34.39 -5.35 15.49
N MET A 145 -33.83 -5.74 16.65
CA MET A 145 -34.61 -5.85 17.89
C MET A 145 -35.18 -4.52 18.39
N PHE A 146 -34.66 -3.40 17.91
CA PHE A 146 -35.14 -2.05 18.24
C PHE A 146 -36.24 -1.54 17.28
N PHE A 147 -36.62 -2.33 16.29
CA PHE A 147 -37.66 -2.00 15.30
C PHE A 147 -38.75 -3.06 15.33
N SER A 148 -40.01 -2.65 15.18
CA SER A 148 -41.10 -3.60 15.02
C SER A 148 -41.09 -4.17 13.59
N PRO A 149 -41.65 -5.38 13.35
CA PRO A 149 -41.78 -5.91 12.00
C PRO A 149 -42.54 -4.98 11.05
N THR A 150 -43.51 -4.23 11.58
CA THR A 150 -44.26 -3.23 10.81
C THR A 150 -43.38 -2.04 10.42
N ASP A 151 -42.47 -1.56 11.30
CA ASP A 151 -41.55 -0.48 10.99
C ASP A 151 -40.56 -0.87 9.88
N LEU A 152 -40.15 -2.12 9.82
CA LEU A 152 -39.25 -2.64 8.79
C LEU A 152 -39.96 -2.85 7.44
N ALA A 153 -41.25 -3.16 7.47
CA ALA A 153 -42.05 -3.48 6.29
C ALA A 153 -42.67 -2.25 5.61
N THR A 154 -42.84 -1.12 6.33
CA THR A 154 -43.47 0.08 5.81
C THR A 154 -42.46 1.05 5.20
N THR A 155 -42.93 1.82 4.21
CA THR A 155 -42.19 2.98 3.69
C THR A 155 -42.44 4.18 4.59
N GLY A 156 -41.41 4.85 5.04
CA GLY A 156 -41.55 6.03 5.89
C GLY A 156 -40.32 6.30 6.78
N ALA A 157 -40.50 7.11 7.81
CA ALA A 157 -39.38 7.54 8.67
C ALA A 157 -38.67 6.36 9.34
N ALA A 158 -39.40 5.34 9.82
CA ALA A 158 -38.81 4.15 10.46
C ALA A 158 -37.94 3.35 9.47
N SER A 159 -38.39 3.17 8.23
CA SER A 159 -37.63 2.51 7.17
C SER A 159 -36.37 3.31 6.81
N LEU A 160 -36.46 4.64 6.70
CA LEU A 160 -35.29 5.50 6.45
C LEU A 160 -34.28 5.45 7.59
N THR A 161 -34.76 5.43 8.85
CA THR A 161 -33.90 5.30 10.03
C THR A 161 -33.17 3.96 10.04
N TRP A 162 -33.88 2.86 9.76
CA TRP A 162 -33.27 1.54 9.60
C TRP A 162 -32.18 1.53 8.53
N GLN A 163 -32.50 2.04 7.34
CA GLN A 163 -31.58 2.08 6.22
C GLN A 163 -30.35 2.95 6.53
N GLY A 164 -30.54 4.08 7.18
CA GLY A 164 -29.45 4.95 7.64
C GLY A 164 -28.53 4.25 8.65
N MET A 165 -29.11 3.50 9.60
CA MET A 165 -28.38 2.75 10.60
C MET A 165 -27.55 1.61 9.96
N VAL A 166 -28.17 0.83 9.05
CA VAL A 166 -27.49 -0.23 8.31
C VAL A 166 -26.33 0.35 7.49
N THR A 167 -26.58 1.45 6.77
CA THR A 167 -25.54 2.14 5.99
C THR A 167 -24.40 2.62 6.87
N THR A 168 -24.71 3.23 7.99
CA THR A 168 -23.71 3.73 8.95
C THR A 168 -22.86 2.59 9.51
N ALA A 169 -23.50 1.47 9.90
CA ALA A 169 -22.80 0.29 10.40
C ALA A 169 -21.82 -0.28 9.36
N TRP A 170 -22.25 -0.40 8.10
CA TRP A 170 -21.38 -0.85 7.00
C TRP A 170 -20.22 0.13 6.74
N VAL A 171 -20.49 1.42 6.64
CA VAL A 171 -19.46 2.44 6.41
C VAL A 171 -18.45 2.46 7.54
N ALA A 172 -18.93 2.41 8.80
CA ALA A 172 -18.05 2.36 9.96
C ALA A 172 -17.20 1.08 9.98
N TYR A 173 -17.81 -0.08 9.76
CA TYR A 173 -17.09 -1.36 9.70
C TYR A 173 -16.01 -1.34 8.62
N LEU A 174 -16.37 -1.03 7.37
CA LEU A 174 -15.43 -1.00 6.25
C LEU A 174 -14.34 0.05 6.46
N GLY A 175 -14.71 1.26 6.87
CA GLY A 175 -13.76 2.37 7.06
C GLY A 175 -12.77 2.09 8.17
N LEU A 176 -13.26 1.70 9.36
CA LEU A 176 -12.41 1.43 10.53
C LEU A 176 -11.48 0.24 10.31
N MET A 177 -11.98 -0.84 9.71
CA MET A 177 -11.16 -2.02 9.45
C MET A 177 -10.10 -1.79 8.39
N GLN A 178 -10.41 -1.05 7.33
CA GLN A 178 -9.47 -0.80 6.22
C GLN A 178 -8.44 0.28 6.53
N ALA A 179 -8.71 1.16 7.50
CA ALA A 179 -7.74 2.16 7.97
C ALA A 179 -6.69 1.61 8.94
N ARG A 180 -6.80 0.36 9.37
CA ARG A 180 -5.82 -0.29 10.25
C ARG A 180 -4.55 -0.63 9.46
N PRO A 181 -3.39 -0.86 10.12
CA PRO A 181 -2.16 -1.28 9.45
C PRO A 181 -2.33 -2.53 8.58
N ALA A 182 -3.21 -3.46 8.97
CA ALA A 182 -3.55 -4.63 8.17
C ALA A 182 -4.27 -4.30 6.85
N GLY A 183 -4.91 -3.12 6.73
CA GLY A 183 -5.62 -2.68 5.53
C GLY A 183 -6.77 -3.60 5.09
N ALA A 184 -7.35 -4.40 6.00
CA ALA A 184 -8.25 -5.48 5.64
C ALA A 184 -9.45 -5.59 6.59
N THR A 185 -10.63 -5.86 6.03
CA THR A 185 -11.81 -6.35 6.77
C THR A 185 -11.62 -7.81 7.16
N LEU A 186 -12.47 -8.34 8.03
CA LEU A 186 -12.39 -9.76 8.41
C LEU A 186 -12.55 -10.68 7.19
N GLY A 187 -13.49 -10.39 6.29
CA GLY A 187 -13.63 -11.14 5.05
C GLY A 187 -12.40 -11.07 4.14
N LYS A 188 -11.78 -9.91 4.02
CA LYS A 188 -10.52 -9.74 3.27
C LYS A 188 -9.37 -10.53 3.89
N MET A 189 -9.29 -10.58 5.23
CA MET A 189 -8.27 -11.37 5.93
C MET A 189 -8.40 -12.86 5.64
N VAL A 190 -9.63 -13.39 5.61
CA VAL A 190 -9.91 -14.81 5.28
C VAL A 190 -9.37 -15.17 3.90
N VAL A 191 -9.59 -14.32 2.89
CA VAL A 191 -9.13 -14.58 1.52
C VAL A 191 -7.74 -14.00 1.22
N SER A 192 -7.01 -13.55 2.25
CA SER A 192 -5.63 -13.08 2.16
C SER A 192 -5.42 -11.89 1.21
N ILE A 193 -6.28 -10.87 1.32
CA ILE A 193 -6.16 -9.61 0.56
C ILE A 193 -6.21 -8.40 1.47
N LYS A 194 -5.61 -7.30 1.03
CA LYS A 194 -5.63 -6.01 1.75
C LYS A 194 -5.85 -4.84 0.81
N LEU A 195 -6.31 -3.73 1.38
CA LEU A 195 -6.45 -2.44 0.71
C LEU A 195 -5.25 -1.57 1.07
N VAL A 196 -4.61 -1.00 0.07
CA VAL A 196 -3.53 -0.03 0.23
C VAL A 196 -3.73 1.12 -0.76
N ARG A 197 -2.98 2.19 -0.60
CA ARG A 197 -2.87 3.22 -1.63
C ARG A 197 -2.10 2.70 -2.84
N SER A 198 -2.20 3.39 -3.97
CA SER A 198 -1.47 3.03 -5.20
C SER A 198 0.05 3.03 -5.03
N ASN A 199 0.57 3.75 -4.03
CA ASN A 199 1.99 3.80 -3.65
C ASN A 199 2.39 2.77 -2.56
N GLY A 200 1.49 1.86 -2.17
CA GLY A 200 1.75 0.83 -1.16
C GLY A 200 1.52 1.26 0.29
N GLU A 201 1.27 2.55 0.56
CA GLU A 201 1.01 3.03 1.91
C GLU A 201 -0.35 2.59 2.46
N THR A 202 -0.51 2.64 3.77
CA THR A 202 -1.79 2.40 4.43
C THR A 202 -2.81 3.48 4.08
N VAL A 203 -4.08 3.08 4.01
CA VAL A 203 -5.17 4.03 3.70
C VAL A 203 -5.56 4.80 4.96
N SER A 204 -5.61 6.13 4.86
CA SER A 204 -6.07 6.98 5.98
C SER A 204 -7.54 6.71 6.30
N LEU A 205 -7.95 6.92 7.57
CA LEU A 205 -9.32 6.70 8.02
C LEU A 205 -10.35 7.49 7.19
N VAL A 206 -10.07 8.77 6.93
CA VAL A 206 -10.98 9.62 6.15
C VAL A 206 -11.17 9.06 4.74
N ARG A 207 -10.09 8.64 4.07
CA ARG A 207 -10.15 8.06 2.74
C ARG A 207 -10.91 6.73 2.72
N ALA A 208 -10.70 5.87 3.72
CA ALA A 208 -11.40 4.61 3.86
C ALA A 208 -12.90 4.80 4.11
N LEU A 209 -13.28 5.77 4.96
CA LEU A 209 -14.68 6.11 5.22
C LEU A 209 -15.38 6.70 3.97
N LEU A 210 -14.75 7.66 3.30
CA LEU A 210 -15.31 8.26 2.08
C LEU A 210 -15.47 7.21 0.97
N ARG A 211 -14.50 6.32 0.82
CA ARG A 211 -14.58 5.20 -0.13
C ARG A 211 -15.74 4.26 0.19
N ALA A 212 -15.93 3.91 1.47
CA ALA A 212 -17.02 3.06 1.92
C ALA A 212 -18.37 3.76 1.77
N LEU A 213 -18.45 5.05 2.09
CA LEU A 213 -19.66 5.87 1.90
C LEU A 213 -20.05 5.96 0.43
N PHE A 214 -19.09 6.24 -0.46
CA PHE A 214 -19.32 6.27 -1.90
C PHE A 214 -19.93 4.94 -2.39
N LEU A 215 -19.37 3.81 -1.97
CA LEU A 215 -19.85 2.49 -2.34
C LEU A 215 -21.32 2.30 -1.92
N GLN A 216 -21.69 2.69 -0.70
CA GLN A 216 -23.04 2.55 -0.18
C GLN A 216 -24.02 3.50 -0.85
N VAL A 217 -23.65 4.77 -1.00
CA VAL A 217 -24.51 5.77 -1.67
C VAL A 217 -24.71 5.39 -3.14
N PHE A 218 -23.66 4.98 -3.83
CA PHE A 218 -23.76 4.55 -5.23
C PHE A 218 -24.65 3.31 -5.37
N SER A 219 -24.52 2.33 -4.47
CA SER A 219 -25.39 1.15 -4.43
C SER A 219 -26.84 1.53 -4.14
N LEU A 220 -27.09 2.46 -3.22
CA LEU A 220 -28.44 2.93 -2.89
C LEU A 220 -29.12 3.61 -4.10
N ILE A 221 -28.42 4.54 -4.76
CA ILE A 221 -28.92 5.28 -5.93
C ILE A 221 -29.22 4.31 -7.10
N THR A 222 -28.45 3.26 -7.23
CA THR A 222 -28.61 2.26 -8.30
C THR A 222 -29.47 1.05 -7.90
N PHE A 223 -30.23 1.16 -6.81
CA PHE A 223 -31.11 0.08 -6.30
C PHE A 223 -30.37 -1.27 -6.11
N GLY A 224 -29.14 -1.22 -5.60
CA GLY A 224 -28.29 -2.40 -5.38
C GLY A 224 -27.42 -2.81 -6.58
N LEU A 225 -27.73 -2.37 -7.80
CA LEU A 225 -26.95 -2.68 -9.00
C LEU A 225 -25.53 -2.08 -8.95
N GLY A 226 -25.29 -1.09 -8.10
CA GLY A 226 -24.00 -0.43 -7.97
C GLY A 226 -22.84 -1.40 -7.69
N TYR A 227 -23.04 -2.40 -6.85
CA TYR A 227 -22.03 -3.43 -6.58
C TYR A 227 -21.66 -4.20 -7.85
N LEU A 228 -22.65 -4.55 -8.68
CA LEU A 228 -22.42 -5.26 -9.94
C LEU A 228 -21.70 -4.38 -10.96
N ILE A 229 -22.13 -3.13 -11.12
CA ILE A 229 -21.50 -2.16 -12.02
C ILE A 229 -20.04 -1.97 -11.66
N LEU A 230 -19.74 -1.75 -10.37
CA LEU A 230 -18.38 -1.58 -9.88
C LEU A 230 -17.53 -2.85 -10.04
N ALA A 231 -18.14 -4.02 -9.94
CA ALA A 231 -17.49 -5.30 -10.13
C ALA A 231 -17.09 -5.57 -11.60
N ILE A 232 -17.94 -5.17 -12.54
CA ILE A 232 -17.69 -5.36 -13.98
C ILE A 232 -16.46 -4.55 -14.45
N ILE A 233 -16.18 -3.41 -13.83
CA ILE A 233 -15.04 -2.55 -14.21
C ILE A 233 -13.68 -3.19 -13.83
N ILE A 234 -13.63 -4.01 -12.78
CA ILE A 234 -12.39 -4.56 -12.22
C ILE A 234 -11.49 -5.24 -13.29
N PRO A 235 -11.96 -6.16 -14.13
CA PRO A 235 -11.11 -6.87 -15.08
C PRO A 235 -10.57 -5.98 -16.22
N PHE A 236 -11.19 -4.82 -16.45
CA PHE A 236 -10.81 -3.92 -17.56
C PHE A 236 -9.73 -2.91 -17.16
N THR A 237 -9.31 -2.87 -15.90
CA THR A 237 -8.25 -1.98 -15.42
C THR A 237 -6.96 -2.75 -15.19
N ALA A 238 -5.80 -2.17 -15.57
CA ALA A 238 -4.49 -2.80 -15.42
C ALA A 238 -4.18 -3.22 -13.97
N ARG A 239 -4.62 -2.41 -12.98
CA ARG A 239 -4.45 -2.67 -11.55
C ARG A 239 -5.67 -3.33 -10.91
N LYS A 240 -6.59 -3.88 -11.70
CA LYS A 240 -7.85 -4.52 -11.24
C LYS A 240 -8.62 -3.65 -10.24
N GLN A 241 -8.74 -2.35 -10.55
CA GLN A 241 -9.42 -1.34 -9.73
C GLN A 241 -10.88 -1.19 -10.16
N SER A 242 -11.78 -1.04 -9.21
CA SER A 242 -13.15 -0.58 -9.45
C SER A 242 -13.22 0.95 -9.44
N LEU A 243 -14.35 1.54 -9.83
CA LEU A 243 -14.50 2.99 -9.89
C LEU A 243 -14.18 3.68 -8.56
N HIS A 244 -14.66 3.15 -7.44
CA HIS A 244 -14.36 3.72 -6.13
C HIS A 244 -12.88 3.53 -5.72
N ASP A 245 -12.18 2.52 -6.23
CA ASP A 245 -10.74 2.39 -6.03
C ASP A 245 -9.97 3.48 -6.79
N LEU A 246 -10.40 3.79 -8.02
CA LEU A 246 -9.81 4.85 -8.84
C LEU A 246 -10.04 6.24 -8.22
N LEU A 247 -11.26 6.54 -7.74
CA LEU A 247 -11.61 7.83 -7.14
C LEU A 247 -10.81 8.13 -5.86
N PHE A 248 -10.49 7.09 -5.08
CA PHE A 248 -9.83 7.25 -3.79
C PHE A 248 -8.34 6.82 -3.80
N ASP A 249 -7.75 6.66 -4.98
CA ASP A 249 -6.33 6.28 -5.15
C ASP A 249 -5.98 5.06 -4.29
N THR A 250 -6.74 3.97 -4.43
CA THR A 250 -6.57 2.73 -3.69
C THR A 250 -6.46 1.53 -4.61
N VAL A 251 -5.79 0.49 -4.14
CA VAL A 251 -5.68 -0.81 -4.81
C VAL A 251 -5.94 -1.95 -3.82
N VAL A 252 -6.53 -3.03 -4.31
CA VAL A 252 -6.66 -4.26 -3.51
C VAL A 252 -5.64 -5.26 -4.00
N VAL A 253 -4.77 -5.67 -3.10
CA VAL A 253 -3.60 -6.50 -3.38
C VAL A 253 -3.56 -7.73 -2.47
N ASP A 254 -2.69 -8.68 -2.77
CA ASP A 254 -2.39 -9.78 -1.86
C ASP A 254 -1.83 -9.27 -0.54
N LYS A 255 -2.06 -10.00 0.56
CA LYS A 255 -1.59 -9.59 1.91
C LYS A 255 -0.07 -9.43 2.00
N TYR A 256 0.69 -10.15 1.16
CA TYR A 256 2.15 -10.10 1.12
C TYR A 256 2.70 -9.02 0.16
N ALA A 257 1.85 -8.34 -0.64
CA ALA A 257 2.27 -7.20 -1.44
C ALA A 257 2.77 -6.07 -0.53
N PHE A 258 3.85 -5.40 -0.93
CA PHE A 258 4.49 -4.32 -0.16
C PHE A 258 4.92 -4.75 1.27
N THR A 259 5.36 -6.00 1.43
CA THR A 259 5.93 -6.51 2.67
C THR A 259 7.36 -7.00 2.44
N SER A 260 8.01 -7.54 3.48
CA SER A 260 9.33 -8.16 3.37
C SER A 260 9.33 -9.51 2.64
N GLU A 261 8.16 -10.09 2.35
CA GLU A 261 8.00 -11.43 1.73
C GLU A 261 7.15 -11.36 0.44
N PRO A 262 7.51 -10.52 -0.55
CA PRO A 262 6.71 -10.32 -1.76
C PRO A 262 6.58 -11.58 -2.63
N GLU A 263 7.52 -12.51 -2.52
CA GLU A 263 7.51 -13.81 -3.22
C GLU A 263 6.37 -14.74 -2.80
N ARG A 264 5.77 -14.50 -1.63
CA ARG A 264 4.62 -15.27 -1.12
C ARG A 264 3.28 -14.82 -1.69
N GLN A 265 3.28 -13.79 -2.54
CA GLN A 265 2.06 -13.33 -3.18
C GLN A 265 1.45 -14.42 -4.06
N ASN A 266 0.13 -14.52 -4.04
CA ASN A 266 -0.61 -15.41 -4.93
C ASN A 266 -1.55 -14.57 -5.82
N PRO A 267 -1.26 -14.41 -7.12
CA PRO A 267 -2.09 -13.64 -8.04
C PRO A 267 -3.41 -14.36 -8.43
N GLY A 268 -3.47 -15.67 -8.16
CA GLY A 268 -4.62 -16.52 -8.48
C GLY A 268 -5.73 -16.50 -7.42
N VAL A 269 -6.71 -17.37 -7.61
CA VAL A 269 -7.77 -17.65 -6.64
C VAL A 269 -7.22 -18.65 -5.62
N ASN A 270 -7.21 -18.29 -4.34
CA ASN A 270 -6.73 -19.18 -3.28
C ASN A 270 -7.84 -20.15 -2.81
N THR A 271 -7.45 -21.23 -2.13
CA THR A 271 -8.37 -22.25 -1.62
C THR A 271 -9.47 -21.66 -0.74
N ALA A 272 -9.14 -20.70 0.13
CA ALA A 272 -10.12 -20.03 0.99
C ALA A 272 -11.21 -19.34 0.17
N THR A 273 -10.86 -18.68 -0.92
CA THR A 273 -11.83 -18.05 -1.85
C THR A 273 -12.76 -19.10 -2.45
N ILE A 274 -12.20 -20.22 -2.94
CA ILE A 274 -13.01 -21.31 -3.54
C ILE A 274 -13.98 -21.86 -2.51
N VAL A 275 -13.52 -22.18 -1.32
CA VAL A 275 -14.36 -22.71 -0.23
C VAL A 275 -15.51 -21.76 0.11
N VAL A 276 -15.22 -20.47 0.28
CA VAL A 276 -16.24 -19.45 0.55
C VAL A 276 -17.28 -19.40 -0.55
N LEU A 277 -16.86 -19.35 -1.82
CA LEU A 277 -17.77 -19.28 -2.96
C LEU A 277 -18.63 -20.54 -3.08
N VAL A 278 -18.05 -21.73 -2.89
CA VAL A 278 -18.79 -23.00 -2.94
C VAL A 278 -19.85 -23.07 -1.82
N ILE A 279 -19.49 -22.68 -0.59
CA ILE A 279 -20.46 -22.64 0.52
C ILE A 279 -21.62 -21.69 0.19
N TRP A 280 -21.32 -20.47 -0.30
CA TRP A 280 -22.36 -19.50 -0.62
C TRP A 280 -23.24 -19.93 -1.80
N ILE A 281 -22.69 -20.57 -2.83
CA ILE A 281 -23.47 -21.17 -3.93
C ILE A 281 -24.37 -22.25 -3.37
N GLY A 282 -23.86 -23.12 -2.49
CA GLY A 282 -24.65 -24.16 -1.84
C GLY A 282 -25.83 -23.60 -1.02
N LEU A 283 -25.56 -22.54 -0.22
CA LEU A 283 -26.58 -21.84 0.55
C LEU A 283 -27.65 -21.19 -0.36
N LEU A 284 -27.23 -20.57 -1.45
CA LEU A 284 -28.14 -19.96 -2.43
C LEU A 284 -29.05 -21.03 -3.07
N LEU A 285 -28.49 -22.16 -3.51
CA LEU A 285 -29.25 -23.24 -4.08
C LEU A 285 -30.23 -23.84 -3.07
N LEU A 286 -29.81 -24.03 -1.82
CA LEU A 286 -30.68 -24.48 -0.74
C LEU A 286 -31.83 -23.49 -0.51
N MET A 287 -31.56 -22.20 -0.46
CA MET A 287 -32.57 -21.15 -0.30
C MET A 287 -33.57 -21.14 -1.45
N LEU A 288 -33.10 -21.27 -2.70
CA LEU A 288 -33.95 -21.34 -3.87
C LEU A 288 -34.83 -22.60 -3.87
N MET A 289 -34.28 -23.75 -3.45
CA MET A 289 -35.01 -24.98 -3.30
C MET A 289 -36.13 -24.83 -2.24
N LEU A 290 -35.81 -24.32 -1.05
CA LEU A 290 -36.78 -24.10 0.02
C LEU A 290 -37.86 -23.10 -0.39
N PHE A 291 -37.49 -22.03 -1.10
CA PHE A 291 -38.46 -21.07 -1.64
C PHE A 291 -39.37 -21.73 -2.67
N GLY A 292 -38.85 -22.57 -3.58
CA GLY A 292 -39.64 -23.32 -4.54
C GLY A 292 -40.63 -24.28 -3.88
N VAL A 293 -40.17 -25.00 -2.83
CA VAL A 293 -41.07 -25.89 -2.04
C VAL A 293 -42.17 -25.10 -1.32
N ALA A 294 -41.79 -23.95 -0.69
CA ALA A 294 -42.77 -23.09 -0.03
C ALA A 294 -43.80 -22.53 -1.02
N LEU A 295 -43.36 -22.12 -2.21
CA LEU A 295 -44.25 -21.64 -3.26
C LEU A 295 -45.20 -22.74 -3.73
N PHE A 296 -44.69 -23.95 -3.98
CA PHE A 296 -45.51 -25.11 -4.38
C PHE A 296 -46.54 -25.50 -3.31
N ALA A 297 -46.20 -25.37 -2.03
CA ALA A 297 -47.13 -25.65 -0.91
C ALA A 297 -48.23 -24.59 -0.74
N MET A 298 -48.13 -23.43 -1.40
CA MET A 298 -49.15 -22.36 -1.38
C MET A 298 -50.19 -22.51 -2.48
N PHE A 299 -49.96 -23.40 -3.47
CA PHE A 299 -50.88 -23.71 -4.57
C PHE A 299 -51.42 -25.13 -4.47
#